data_acce36cd213ac3bcee75449b62d073a2
#
_entry.id   acce36cd213ac3bcee75449b62d073a2
#
_cell.length_a   1.000
_cell.length_b   1.000
_cell.length_c   1.000
_cell.angle_alpha   90.00
_cell.angle_beta   90.00
_cell.angle_gamma   90.00
#
_symmetry.space_group_name_H-M   'P 1'
#
loop_
_entity.id
_entity.type
_entity.pdbx_description
1 polymer ?
#
loop_
_entity_poly.entity_id
_entity_poly.type
_entity_poly.pdbx_seq_one_letter_code
_entity_poly.pdbx_strand_id
1 'polypeptide(L)'
;AGAGCIIQSTPTTGQHGNFEVVVPLRQPTGTIELHHFHRDNSYDHLPSPLRQRLTMTMQVPWKRRQRVTAEQDNVAGPGCIIQSAFSAGRGRFEVVVPLQLPDGSLELRHFFQDHSDVPAPWTRAQFITQSCAGLGGIIQSSFTSAGNGNFEVIVDECRGSVVHYWHPNSDVEEVWIRTNCFTVLEPLPRLARRAQKIVQLTGEFDREGWNGTGTPNFAFNRTESRFGIIGTDLGVSFAHQDRLYFLFGDTWRVGHSTPNDDLDAIAFSTDMNADDGLELTFLPRPPLVPDIASGAFEVPLDGVSCNGSMYVFFSTDHRRAGIYTLMGRSILAKSDNNGLYFTLLYEVSRYKFVNVSTAIVDAHEHGLPGDGPQLVVFGSGRYRSSDVYLAVKPAAKLDEPGGFLFFAGGSSQPHWSSDEDSAVPLFGEGSIGELSVRWNPLLGAWVCLYNADWPADRSSVGGIVMRWSRSPYGPWSRGNLVFSVNDGLGRFMHQPNVDHTQEGFGSDRSNDPAGMYGPYQIPQYARRSRQGVQIYFTMSTANPYQTMLMTVGIPTSLG
;
A
#
# COMPACT_ATOMS: atom_id res chain seq x y z
N ALA A 1 11.27 20.00 -24.87
CA ALA A 1 11.89 20.42 -23.60
C ALA A 1 10.83 20.39 -22.51
N GLY A 2 11.21 19.93 -21.32
CA GLY A 2 10.37 19.92 -20.14
C GLY A 2 10.77 21.00 -19.12
N ALA A 3 10.15 21.00 -17.94
CA ALA A 3 10.56 21.84 -16.83
C ALA A 3 12.01 21.53 -16.43
N GLY A 4 12.72 22.54 -15.91
CA GLY A 4 14.08 22.41 -15.37
C GLY A 4 14.09 22.73 -13.89
N CYS A 5 15.18 22.37 -13.21
CA CYS A 5 15.44 22.74 -11.82
C CYS A 5 16.58 23.77 -11.78
N ILE A 6 16.45 24.81 -10.96
CA ILE A 6 17.41 25.89 -10.81
C ILE A 6 17.84 26.04 -9.36
N ILE A 7 19.14 26.30 -9.15
CA ILE A 7 19.72 26.65 -7.85
C ILE A 7 20.63 27.85 -8.00
N GLN A 8 20.98 28.48 -6.89
CA GLN A 8 22.09 29.43 -6.80
C GLN A 8 23.28 28.72 -6.14
N SER A 9 24.41 28.64 -6.87
CA SER A 9 25.63 28.02 -6.35
C SER A 9 26.37 28.94 -5.38
N THR A 10 27.27 28.38 -4.58
CA THR A 10 28.22 29.18 -3.79
C THR A 10 29.16 29.97 -4.71
N PRO A 11 29.54 31.20 -4.33
CA PRO A 11 30.35 32.03 -5.21
C PRO A 11 31.74 31.42 -5.47
N THR A 12 32.13 31.44 -6.73
CA THR A 12 33.51 31.10 -7.16
C THR A 12 34.42 32.32 -7.08
N THR A 13 33.88 33.47 -7.40
CA THR A 13 34.53 34.79 -7.28
C THR A 13 33.43 35.82 -7.01
N GLY A 14 33.62 36.70 -6.06
CA GLY A 14 32.62 37.75 -5.75
C GLY A 14 31.68 37.41 -4.60
N GLN A 15 30.61 38.21 -4.41
CA GLN A 15 29.67 38.10 -3.28
C GLN A 15 28.51 37.14 -3.53
N HIS A 16 28.22 36.78 -4.78
CA HIS A 16 27.05 35.98 -5.15
C HIS A 16 27.45 34.85 -6.09
N GLY A 17 26.92 33.65 -5.84
CA GLY A 17 27.10 32.50 -6.70
C GLY A 17 26.30 32.58 -8.00
N ASN A 18 26.67 31.77 -8.97
CA ASN A 18 25.98 31.66 -10.24
C ASN A 18 24.59 31.02 -10.08
N PHE A 19 23.70 31.29 -11.02
CA PHE A 19 22.54 30.44 -11.21
C PHE A 19 22.93 29.21 -12.04
N GLU A 20 22.58 28.03 -11.55
CA GLU A 20 22.83 26.75 -12.21
C GLU A 20 21.47 26.09 -12.48
N VAL A 21 21.27 25.59 -13.70
CA VAL A 21 20.01 24.95 -14.10
C VAL A 21 20.27 23.70 -14.92
N VAL A 22 19.48 22.65 -14.69
CA VAL A 22 19.45 21.46 -15.53
C VAL A 22 18.15 21.41 -16.32
N VAL A 23 18.25 21.18 -17.63
CA VAL A 23 17.11 21.23 -18.56
C VAL A 23 17.14 20.02 -19.48
N PRO A 24 16.02 19.26 -19.62
CA PRO A 24 15.90 18.21 -20.62
C PRO A 24 15.74 18.81 -22.01
N LEU A 25 16.57 18.40 -22.94
CA LEU A 25 16.57 18.84 -24.33
C LEU A 25 16.31 17.67 -25.27
N ARG A 26 15.32 17.80 -26.14
CA ARG A 26 15.06 16.81 -27.19
C ARG A 26 16.07 17.01 -28.34
N GLN A 27 16.72 15.91 -28.72
CA GLN A 27 17.65 15.86 -29.83
C GLN A 27 16.91 15.59 -31.17
N PRO A 28 17.52 15.89 -32.33
CA PRO A 28 16.95 15.54 -33.61
C PRO A 28 16.66 14.05 -33.82
N THR A 29 17.38 13.18 -33.11
CA THR A 29 17.20 11.70 -33.06
C THR A 29 15.94 11.28 -32.33
N GLY A 30 15.27 12.21 -31.62
CA GLY A 30 14.11 11.93 -30.77
C GLY A 30 14.47 11.63 -29.31
N THR A 31 15.72 11.32 -28.99
CA THR A 31 16.19 11.12 -27.62
C THR A 31 16.15 12.42 -26.82
N ILE A 32 16.00 12.29 -25.50
CA ILE A 32 16.02 13.45 -24.59
C ILE A 32 17.26 13.34 -23.71
N GLU A 33 18.06 14.41 -23.70
CA GLU A 33 19.28 14.52 -22.92
C GLU A 33 19.13 15.59 -21.85
N LEU A 34 19.72 15.39 -20.66
CA LEU A 34 19.77 16.43 -19.61
C LEU A 34 21.02 17.28 -19.76
N HIS A 35 20.85 18.59 -19.85
CA HIS A 35 21.93 19.56 -20.02
C HIS A 35 21.99 20.53 -18.85
N HIS A 36 23.23 20.81 -18.42
CA HIS A 36 23.56 21.80 -17.41
C HIS A 36 23.89 23.14 -18.07
N PHE A 37 23.28 24.20 -17.59
CA PHE A 37 23.53 25.59 -17.98
C PHE A 37 23.84 26.42 -16.75
N HIS A 38 24.64 27.44 -16.90
CA HIS A 38 24.88 28.40 -15.85
C HIS A 38 24.68 29.82 -16.36
N ARG A 39 24.37 30.71 -15.44
CA ARG A 39 24.35 32.14 -15.63
C ARG A 39 25.25 32.79 -14.61
N ASP A 40 26.25 33.54 -15.13
CA ASP A 40 27.21 34.26 -14.32
C ASP A 40 26.55 35.46 -13.63
N ASN A 41 26.66 35.57 -12.31
CA ASN A 41 26.17 36.68 -11.50
C ASN A 41 27.28 37.62 -11.07
N SER A 42 28.46 37.59 -11.73
CA SER A 42 29.61 38.42 -11.40
C SER A 42 29.35 39.92 -11.55
N TYR A 43 28.25 40.30 -12.21
CA TYR A 43 27.83 41.69 -12.34
C TYR A 43 27.14 42.28 -11.10
N ASP A 44 26.87 41.48 -10.09
CA ASP A 44 26.17 41.92 -8.88
C ASP A 44 27.00 42.83 -7.98
N HIS A 45 28.30 42.93 -8.20
CA HIS A 45 29.21 43.84 -7.51
C HIS A 45 29.32 45.24 -8.12
N LEU A 46 28.64 45.48 -9.27
CA LEU A 46 28.60 46.78 -9.88
C LEU A 46 27.70 47.78 -9.09
N PRO A 47 28.07 49.09 -9.05
CA PRO A 47 27.23 50.10 -8.37
C PRO A 47 25.80 50.13 -8.92
N SER A 48 24.84 50.41 -8.02
CA SER A 48 23.40 50.33 -8.28
C SER A 48 22.91 50.99 -9.58
N PRO A 49 23.37 52.16 -10.00
CA PRO A 49 22.94 52.77 -11.28
C PRO A 49 23.44 52.04 -12.53
N LEU A 50 24.62 51.41 -12.43
CA LEU A 50 25.14 50.56 -13.52
C LEU A 50 24.43 49.21 -13.56
N ARG A 51 24.06 48.64 -12.42
CA ARG A 51 23.31 47.43 -12.29
C ARG A 51 21.91 47.55 -12.91
N GLN A 52 21.18 48.63 -12.68
CA GLN A 52 19.87 48.90 -13.29
C GLN A 52 19.93 49.07 -14.79
N ARG A 53 20.97 49.73 -15.32
CA ARG A 53 21.16 49.88 -16.75
C ARG A 53 21.52 48.58 -17.46
N LEU A 54 22.36 47.74 -16.84
CA LEU A 54 22.78 46.46 -17.43
C LEU A 54 21.68 45.38 -17.35
N THR A 55 20.87 45.38 -16.30
CA THR A 55 19.71 44.49 -16.19
C THR A 55 18.57 44.83 -17.15
N MET A 56 18.45 46.10 -17.55
CA MET A 56 17.46 46.55 -18.55
C MET A 56 17.92 46.37 -19.99
N THR A 57 19.24 46.36 -20.28
CA THR A 57 19.77 46.38 -21.63
C THR A 57 20.61 45.17 -22.05
N MET A 58 21.13 44.40 -21.10
CA MET A 58 21.90 43.19 -21.38
C MET A 58 21.34 42.01 -20.58
N GLN A 59 20.58 41.15 -21.25
CA GLN A 59 20.30 39.83 -20.74
C GLN A 59 21.62 39.05 -20.73
N VAL A 60 22.18 38.80 -19.53
CA VAL A 60 23.33 37.88 -19.40
C VAL A 60 22.89 36.51 -19.91
N PRO A 61 23.47 36.02 -21.01
CA PRO A 61 22.99 34.80 -21.62
C PRO A 61 23.32 33.60 -20.73
N TRP A 62 22.40 32.63 -20.70
CA TRP A 62 22.68 31.31 -20.17
C TRP A 62 23.74 30.63 -21.04
N LYS A 63 24.79 30.13 -20.41
CA LYS A 63 25.84 29.36 -21.07
C LYS A 63 25.63 27.90 -20.83
N ARG A 64 25.59 27.09 -21.87
CA ARG A 64 25.60 25.63 -21.78
C ARG A 64 26.97 25.19 -21.28
N ARG A 65 27.00 24.44 -20.18
CA ARG A 65 28.23 23.83 -19.65
C ARG A 65 28.47 22.48 -20.27
N GLN A 66 27.69 21.48 -19.85
CA GLN A 66 27.90 20.08 -20.24
C GLN A 66 26.58 19.32 -20.30
N ARG A 67 26.61 18.19 -20.98
CA ARG A 67 25.59 17.18 -20.85
C ARG A 67 25.79 16.43 -19.54
N VAL A 68 24.71 16.21 -18.78
CA VAL A 68 24.70 15.50 -17.50
C VAL A 68 24.64 13.99 -17.73
N THR A 69 23.77 13.54 -18.61
CA THR A 69 23.50 12.13 -18.90
C THR A 69 24.47 11.57 -19.96
N ALA A 70 24.70 10.26 -19.96
CA ALA A 70 25.50 9.58 -20.97
C ALA A 70 24.79 9.49 -22.33
N GLU A 71 25.51 9.11 -23.41
CA GLU A 71 24.94 9.04 -24.78
C GLU A 71 23.81 8.03 -24.92
N GLN A 72 23.91 6.94 -24.19
CA GLN A 72 22.92 5.87 -24.19
C GLN A 72 21.70 6.17 -23.32
N ASP A 73 21.75 7.20 -22.47
CA ASP A 73 20.67 7.52 -21.56
C ASP A 73 19.55 8.27 -22.30
N ASN A 74 18.28 7.86 -22.09
CA ASN A 74 17.10 8.55 -22.54
C ASN A 74 16.36 9.14 -21.34
N VAL A 75 16.32 10.46 -21.24
CA VAL A 75 15.72 11.17 -20.10
C VAL A 75 14.21 11.14 -20.20
N ALA A 76 13.56 10.64 -19.15
CA ALA A 76 12.10 10.47 -19.09
C ALA A 76 11.37 11.65 -18.43
N GLY A 77 12.11 12.58 -17.82
CA GLY A 77 11.51 13.73 -17.13
C GLY A 77 12.55 14.78 -16.71
N PRO A 78 12.13 15.85 -16.04
CA PRO A 78 13.05 16.86 -15.53
C PRO A 78 13.96 16.28 -14.45
N GLY A 79 15.20 16.79 -14.41
CA GLY A 79 16.13 16.52 -13.32
C GLY A 79 16.02 17.56 -12.20
N CYS A 80 16.41 17.17 -11.01
CA CYS A 80 16.59 18.06 -9.86
C CYS A 80 18.08 18.21 -9.55
N ILE A 81 18.54 19.43 -9.32
CA ILE A 81 19.93 19.75 -9.00
C ILE A 81 20.03 20.42 -7.63
N ILE A 82 21.06 20.03 -6.87
CA ILE A 82 21.50 20.75 -5.67
C ILE A 82 23.02 20.99 -5.72
N GLN A 83 23.50 21.87 -4.87
CA GLN A 83 24.91 21.93 -4.51
C GLN A 83 25.07 21.35 -3.11
N SER A 84 25.86 20.28 -2.99
CA SER A 84 26.15 19.62 -1.73
C SER A 84 27.43 20.14 -1.09
N ALA A 85 27.57 19.93 0.22
CA ALA A 85 28.82 20.15 0.94
C ALA A 85 29.77 18.94 0.87
N PHE A 86 29.41 17.91 0.09
CA PHE A 86 30.20 16.69 -0.07
C PHE A 86 31.45 16.98 -0.93
N SER A 87 32.60 16.51 -0.52
CA SER A 87 33.93 16.78 -1.10
C SER A 87 34.62 18.05 -0.56
N ALA A 88 35.93 18.08 -0.70
CA ALA A 88 36.75 19.22 -0.24
C ALA A 88 36.48 20.48 -1.11
N GLY A 89 36.55 21.63 -0.51
CA GLY A 89 36.43 22.91 -1.21
C GLY A 89 34.99 23.41 -1.35
N ARG A 90 34.47 23.51 -2.57
CA ARG A 90 33.17 24.14 -2.87
C ARG A 90 32.03 23.14 -2.95
N GLY A 91 32.27 21.86 -2.61
CA GLY A 91 31.30 20.79 -2.69
C GLY A 91 31.09 20.27 -4.11
N ARG A 92 29.95 19.64 -4.36
CA ARG A 92 29.55 19.03 -5.64
C ARG A 92 28.21 19.56 -6.11
N PHE A 93 27.98 19.49 -7.41
CA PHE A 93 26.63 19.47 -7.96
C PHE A 93 26.13 18.03 -7.96
N GLU A 94 24.95 17.82 -7.40
CA GLU A 94 24.26 16.53 -7.38
C GLU A 94 22.98 16.68 -8.19
N VAL A 95 22.72 15.72 -9.08
CA VAL A 95 21.55 15.70 -9.95
C VAL A 95 20.86 14.34 -9.86
N VAL A 96 19.56 14.34 -9.65
CA VAL A 96 18.73 13.16 -9.83
C VAL A 96 17.81 13.35 -11.03
N VAL A 97 17.70 12.33 -11.87
CA VAL A 97 16.92 12.39 -13.10
C VAL A 97 16.32 11.03 -13.45
N PRO A 98 15.02 10.98 -13.86
CA PRO A 98 14.42 9.75 -14.37
C PRO A 98 14.93 9.43 -15.76
N LEU A 99 15.36 8.19 -15.95
CA LEU A 99 15.81 7.64 -17.23
C LEU A 99 14.86 6.54 -17.68
N GLN A 100 14.59 6.50 -19.00
CA GLN A 100 13.89 5.38 -19.61
C GLN A 100 14.90 4.32 -20.06
N LEU A 101 14.72 3.11 -19.56
CA LEU A 101 15.54 1.96 -19.95
C LEU A 101 15.08 1.39 -21.30
N PRO A 102 15.91 0.56 -21.98
CA PRO A 102 15.55 -0.03 -23.27
C PRO A 102 14.28 -0.89 -23.27
N ASP A 103 13.93 -1.48 -22.12
CA ASP A 103 12.71 -2.26 -21.93
C ASP A 103 11.46 -1.38 -21.68
N GLY A 104 11.62 -0.06 -21.65
CA GLY A 104 10.54 0.91 -21.41
C GLY A 104 10.30 1.22 -19.93
N SER A 105 10.94 0.51 -19.01
CA SER A 105 10.88 0.81 -17.59
C SER A 105 11.59 2.11 -17.24
N LEU A 106 11.34 2.66 -16.05
CA LEU A 106 11.94 3.90 -15.59
C LEU A 106 12.83 3.64 -14.38
N GLU A 107 14.03 4.23 -14.39
CA GLU A 107 14.88 4.31 -13.21
C GLU A 107 15.12 5.76 -12.80
N LEU A 108 15.22 6.05 -11.52
CA LEU A 108 15.77 7.31 -11.03
C LEU A 108 17.26 7.16 -10.80
N ARG A 109 18.05 7.96 -11.49
CA ARG A 109 19.52 7.89 -11.47
C ARG A 109 20.13 9.13 -10.87
N HIS A 110 21.18 8.93 -10.06
CA HIS A 110 21.99 9.98 -9.48
C HIS A 110 23.23 10.23 -10.35
N PHE A 111 23.58 11.51 -10.55
CA PHE A 111 24.80 12.00 -11.19
C PHE A 111 25.42 13.07 -10.32
N PHE A 112 26.73 13.18 -10.32
CA PHE A 112 27.43 14.23 -9.59
C PHE A 112 28.60 14.82 -10.39
N GLN A 113 28.98 16.04 -10.05
CA GLN A 113 30.11 16.75 -10.60
C GLN A 113 30.78 17.59 -9.53
N ASP A 114 32.12 17.48 -9.39
CA ASP A 114 32.86 18.36 -8.47
C ASP A 114 32.76 19.82 -8.91
N HIS A 115 32.43 20.71 -7.97
CA HIS A 115 32.34 22.15 -8.22
C HIS A 115 33.73 22.77 -8.23
N SER A 116 34.34 22.86 -9.39
CA SER A 116 35.68 23.42 -9.63
C SER A 116 35.63 24.50 -10.73
N ASP A 117 36.69 25.32 -10.78
CA ASP A 117 36.82 26.37 -11.80
C ASP A 117 36.97 25.77 -13.21
N VAL A 118 37.54 24.57 -13.33
CA VAL A 118 37.56 23.76 -14.55
C VAL A 118 36.50 22.68 -14.41
N PRO A 119 35.41 22.70 -15.19
CA PRO A 119 34.34 21.72 -15.06
C PRO A 119 34.86 20.30 -15.30
N ALA A 120 34.84 19.45 -14.29
CA ALA A 120 35.02 18.02 -14.43
C ALA A 120 33.84 17.39 -15.20
N PRO A 121 34.01 16.23 -15.85
CA PRO A 121 32.87 15.53 -16.44
C PRO A 121 31.88 15.10 -15.35
N TRP A 122 30.60 15.00 -15.72
CA TRP A 122 29.59 14.42 -14.85
C TRP A 122 29.84 12.92 -14.64
N THR A 123 29.81 12.49 -13.41
CA THR A 123 29.95 11.09 -13.03
C THR A 123 28.56 10.46 -12.83
N ARG A 124 28.32 9.34 -13.49
CA ARG A 124 27.12 8.54 -13.29
C ARG A 124 27.29 7.71 -12.02
N ALA A 125 26.47 7.96 -11.02
CA ALA A 125 26.44 7.22 -9.76
C ALA A 125 25.44 6.06 -9.82
N GLN A 126 25.10 5.51 -8.65
CA GLN A 126 24.14 4.41 -8.54
C GLN A 126 22.71 4.84 -8.91
N PHE A 127 21.86 3.88 -9.26
CA PHE A 127 20.43 4.14 -9.34
C PHE A 127 19.83 4.25 -7.93
N ILE A 128 18.80 5.07 -7.79
CA ILE A 128 18.07 5.24 -6.53
C ILE A 128 16.95 4.21 -6.45
N THR A 129 16.18 4.09 -7.53
CA THR A 129 15.12 3.10 -7.69
C THR A 129 14.91 2.77 -9.16
N GLN A 130 14.49 1.54 -9.43
CA GLN A 130 14.07 1.06 -10.76
C GLN A 130 12.55 0.88 -10.87
N SER A 131 11.81 1.10 -9.80
CA SER A 131 10.35 1.09 -9.79
C SER A 131 9.74 2.49 -9.99
N CYS A 132 10.55 3.42 -10.44
CA CYS A 132 10.21 4.83 -10.53
C CYS A 132 9.36 5.16 -11.76
N ALA A 133 8.34 5.93 -11.55
CA ALA A 133 7.53 6.49 -12.64
C ALA A 133 7.65 8.01 -12.77
N GLY A 134 8.26 8.73 -11.83
CA GLY A 134 8.14 10.17 -11.75
C GLY A 134 9.40 10.94 -11.42
N LEU A 135 9.16 12.19 -11.05
CA LEU A 135 10.19 13.16 -10.68
C LEU A 135 10.79 12.81 -9.32
N GLY A 136 12.11 12.94 -9.20
CA GLY A 136 12.79 12.93 -7.90
C GLY A 136 13.24 14.33 -7.50
N GLY A 137 13.02 14.69 -6.24
CA GLY A 137 13.61 15.88 -5.60
C GLY A 137 14.73 15.44 -4.69
N ILE A 138 15.90 16.10 -4.76
CA ILE A 138 17.05 15.84 -3.90
C ILE A 138 17.35 17.02 -3.01
N ILE A 139 17.68 16.76 -1.74
CA ILE A 139 18.26 17.73 -0.81
C ILE A 139 19.47 17.11 -0.11
N GLN A 140 20.29 17.95 0.50
CA GLN A 140 21.25 17.51 1.51
C GLN A 140 20.72 17.91 2.89
N SER A 141 20.49 16.93 3.75
CA SER A 141 20.01 17.16 5.11
C SER A 141 21.16 17.51 6.05
N SER A 142 20.82 18.04 7.22
CA SER A 142 21.78 18.19 8.33
C SER A 142 21.93 16.89 9.13
N PHE A 143 21.18 15.86 8.79
CA PHE A 143 21.24 14.56 9.43
C PHE A 143 22.52 13.84 8.97
N THR A 144 23.36 13.44 9.90
CA THR A 144 24.65 12.85 9.58
C THR A 144 25.04 11.79 10.61
N SER A 145 25.46 10.65 10.11
CA SER A 145 26.14 9.62 10.92
C SER A 145 27.66 9.82 10.93
N ALA A 146 28.24 10.61 10.01
CA ALA A 146 29.67 10.68 9.79
C ALA A 146 30.22 12.02 9.24
N GLY A 147 29.58 13.15 9.51
CA GLY A 147 30.20 14.48 9.26
C GLY A 147 29.64 15.26 8.07
N ASN A 148 29.26 14.65 6.97
CA ASN A 148 28.56 15.31 5.84
C ASN A 148 27.09 14.91 5.88
N GLY A 149 26.17 15.89 5.79
CA GLY A 149 24.73 15.60 5.81
C GLY A 149 24.32 14.58 4.74
N ASN A 150 23.38 13.72 5.06
CA ASN A 150 22.90 12.69 4.11
C ASN A 150 22.25 13.34 2.88
N PHE A 151 22.27 12.64 1.76
CA PHE A 151 21.38 12.94 0.65
C PHE A 151 20.01 12.33 0.92
N GLU A 152 18.97 13.13 0.76
CA GLU A 152 17.60 12.71 0.90
C GLU A 152 16.90 12.93 -0.45
N VAL A 153 16.23 11.91 -0.94
CA VAL A 153 15.50 11.96 -2.21
C VAL A 153 14.05 11.58 -1.99
N ILE A 154 13.17 12.40 -2.51
CA ILE A 154 11.75 12.11 -2.58
C ILE A 154 11.40 11.83 -4.02
N VAL A 155 10.77 10.71 -4.30
CA VAL A 155 10.39 10.29 -5.66
C VAL A 155 8.94 9.82 -5.70
N ASP A 156 8.23 10.21 -6.76
CA ASP A 156 6.91 9.68 -7.07
C ASP A 156 7.07 8.29 -7.72
N GLU A 157 6.95 7.23 -6.91
CA GLU A 157 6.94 5.85 -7.37
C GLU A 157 5.52 5.41 -7.70
N CYS A 158 5.36 4.66 -8.79
CA CYS A 158 4.14 3.92 -9.09
C CYS A 158 2.83 4.69 -8.87
N ARG A 159 2.72 5.89 -9.47
CA ARG A 159 1.46 6.63 -9.63
C ARG A 159 0.83 7.20 -8.35
N GLY A 160 1.61 7.95 -7.61
CA GLY A 160 1.12 8.79 -6.51
C GLY A 160 1.56 8.34 -5.13
N SER A 161 2.45 7.37 -5.04
CA SER A 161 3.21 7.09 -3.83
C SER A 161 4.49 7.90 -3.84
N VAL A 162 4.66 8.78 -2.88
CA VAL A 162 5.91 9.52 -2.71
C VAL A 162 6.77 8.74 -1.74
N VAL A 163 7.91 8.27 -2.22
CA VAL A 163 8.84 7.44 -1.45
C VAL A 163 10.07 8.24 -1.12
N HIS A 164 10.53 8.11 0.10
CA HIS A 164 11.74 8.70 0.59
C HIS A 164 12.90 7.69 0.51
N TYR A 165 13.99 8.15 -0.09
CA TYR A 165 15.29 7.46 -0.10
C TYR A 165 16.33 8.34 0.54
N TRP A 166 17.27 7.75 1.23
CA TRP A 166 18.42 8.47 1.76
C TRP A 166 19.71 7.71 1.49
N HIS A 167 20.79 8.46 1.43
CA HIS A 167 22.14 7.94 1.22
C HIS A 167 23.04 8.53 2.29
N PRO A 168 23.67 7.69 3.15
CA PRO A 168 24.64 8.18 4.12
C PRO A 168 25.88 8.67 3.37
N ASN A 169 26.29 9.90 3.64
CA ASN A 169 27.50 10.47 3.03
C ASN A 169 28.75 10.15 3.81
N SER A 170 28.80 8.97 4.43
CA SER A 170 29.95 8.46 5.17
C SER A 170 30.92 7.69 4.28
N ASP A 171 30.45 7.09 3.19
CA ASP A 171 31.27 6.32 2.25
C ASP A 171 30.69 6.40 0.82
N VAL A 172 31.57 6.30 -0.18
CA VAL A 172 31.22 6.45 -1.62
C VAL A 172 30.54 5.20 -2.18
N GLU A 173 30.60 4.07 -1.47
CA GLU A 173 30.06 2.77 -1.91
C GLU A 173 28.70 2.42 -1.31
N GLU A 174 28.15 3.26 -0.44
CA GLU A 174 26.88 2.96 0.19
C GLU A 174 25.70 3.09 -0.79
N VAL A 175 24.75 2.15 -0.67
CA VAL A 175 23.56 2.10 -1.48
C VAL A 175 22.48 3.05 -0.95
N TRP A 176 21.60 3.53 -1.84
CA TRP A 176 20.42 4.26 -1.45
C TRP A 176 19.47 3.38 -0.63
N ILE A 177 19.09 3.87 0.52
CA ILE A 177 18.22 3.16 1.47
C ILE A 177 16.80 3.67 1.29
N ARG A 178 15.91 2.78 0.88
CA ARG A 178 14.47 3.06 0.84
C ARG A 178 13.92 3.11 2.25
N THR A 179 13.25 4.20 2.59
CA THR A 179 12.56 4.34 3.87
C THR A 179 11.03 4.35 3.67
N ASN A 180 10.34 5.12 4.49
CA ASN A 180 8.90 5.16 4.45
C ASN A 180 8.37 5.79 3.16
N CYS A 181 7.29 5.21 2.66
CA CYS A 181 6.40 5.88 1.73
C CYS A 181 5.57 6.90 2.50
N PHE A 182 5.49 8.13 2.04
CA PHE A 182 4.45 9.03 2.47
C PHE A 182 3.58 9.40 1.28
N THR A 183 2.33 9.18 1.47
CA THR A 183 1.35 9.75 0.56
C THR A 183 1.38 11.24 0.81
N VAL A 184 1.70 12.04 -0.21
CA VAL A 184 1.34 13.46 -0.15
C VAL A 184 -0.17 13.47 -0.02
N LEU A 185 -0.65 13.77 1.16
CA LEU A 185 -2.07 13.95 1.42
C LEU A 185 -2.56 15.22 0.69
N GLU A 186 -2.60 15.16 -0.64
CA GLU A 186 -3.73 15.82 -1.27
C GLU A 186 -4.96 15.17 -0.64
N PRO A 187 -5.96 15.95 -0.18
CA PRO A 187 -7.16 15.34 0.39
C PRO A 187 -7.67 14.34 -0.65
N LEU A 188 -7.58 13.05 -0.30
CA LEU A 188 -8.00 11.96 -1.17
C LEU A 188 -9.37 12.34 -1.72
N PRO A 189 -9.60 12.33 -3.03
CA PRO A 189 -10.88 12.69 -3.59
C PRO A 189 -11.92 11.83 -2.88
N ARG A 190 -12.73 12.45 -2.04
CA ARG A 190 -13.76 11.75 -1.28
C ARG A 190 -14.73 11.21 -2.29
N LEU A 191 -14.96 9.91 -2.29
CA LEU A 191 -16.17 9.38 -2.92
C LEU A 191 -17.35 10.21 -2.38
N ALA A 192 -18.30 10.53 -3.24
CA ALA A 192 -19.46 11.33 -2.87
C ALA A 192 -20.24 10.74 -1.67
N ARG A 193 -19.97 9.47 -1.33
CA ARG A 193 -20.54 8.75 -0.20
C ARG A 193 -19.49 7.99 0.57
N ARG A 194 -19.56 8.10 1.89
CA ARG A 194 -18.82 7.31 2.86
C ARG A 194 -19.50 5.95 3.04
N ALA A 195 -18.72 4.96 3.41
CA ALA A 195 -19.24 3.69 3.84
C ALA A 195 -20.10 3.86 5.10
N GLN A 196 -21.15 3.05 5.19
CA GLN A 196 -22.08 3.04 6.30
C GLN A 196 -22.13 1.64 6.91
N LYS A 197 -22.24 1.58 8.22
CA LYS A 197 -22.55 0.34 8.94
C LYS A 197 -23.99 -0.04 8.68
N ILE A 198 -24.21 -1.31 8.40
CA ILE A 198 -25.55 -1.93 8.35
C ILE A 198 -25.88 -2.46 9.73
N VAL A 199 -25.09 -3.43 10.21
CA VAL A 199 -25.25 -4.05 11.53
C VAL A 199 -23.89 -4.41 12.12
N GLN A 200 -23.85 -4.63 13.43
CA GLN A 200 -22.76 -5.35 14.07
C GLN A 200 -23.02 -6.87 13.98
N LEU A 201 -22.06 -7.60 13.42
CA LEU A 201 -22.21 -9.04 13.17
C LEU A 201 -21.91 -9.91 14.40
N THR A 202 -20.96 -9.48 15.24
CA THR A 202 -20.44 -10.29 16.36
C THR A 202 -20.68 -9.61 17.70
N GLY A 203 -20.50 -10.35 18.80
CA GLY A 203 -20.82 -9.88 20.16
C GLY A 203 -22.28 -10.08 20.55
N GLU A 204 -22.65 -9.66 21.75
CA GLU A 204 -24.04 -9.74 22.26
C GLU A 204 -24.80 -8.45 21.98
N PHE A 205 -24.18 -7.29 22.16
CA PHE A 205 -24.83 -5.98 22.07
C PHE A 205 -24.16 -5.08 21.05
N ASP A 206 -24.97 -4.24 20.40
CA ASP A 206 -24.55 -3.17 19.48
C ASP A 206 -24.77 -1.82 20.17
N ARG A 207 -23.70 -1.07 20.31
CA ARG A 207 -23.73 0.25 20.95
C ARG A 207 -24.45 1.32 20.11
N GLU A 208 -24.54 1.15 18.81
CA GLU A 208 -25.12 2.18 17.94
C GLU A 208 -26.58 2.41 18.26
N GLY A 209 -26.92 3.68 18.49
CA GLY A 209 -28.28 4.09 18.87
C GLY A 209 -28.62 3.92 20.36
N TRP A 210 -27.71 3.37 21.18
CA TRP A 210 -27.92 3.29 22.62
C TRP A 210 -27.50 4.60 23.30
N ASN A 211 -28.35 5.09 24.20
CA ASN A 211 -28.20 6.39 24.87
C ASN A 211 -27.49 6.33 26.23
N GLY A 212 -26.95 5.16 26.60
CA GLY A 212 -26.28 4.95 27.89
C GLY A 212 -27.24 4.56 29.03
N THR A 213 -28.52 4.33 28.76
CA THR A 213 -29.52 3.92 29.76
C THR A 213 -30.28 2.66 29.34
N GLY A 214 -30.58 1.80 30.27
CA GLY A 214 -31.27 0.53 30.01
C GLY A 214 -30.38 -0.50 29.31
N THR A 215 -30.98 -1.52 28.73
CA THR A 215 -30.27 -2.57 27.98
C THR A 215 -29.93 -2.09 26.61
N PRO A 216 -28.66 -2.23 26.13
CA PRO A 216 -28.28 -1.93 24.76
C PRO A 216 -29.05 -2.76 23.73
N ASN A 217 -29.05 -2.32 22.47
CA ASN A 217 -29.57 -3.12 21.37
C ASN A 217 -28.76 -4.41 21.23
N PHE A 218 -29.42 -5.50 20.86
CA PHE A 218 -28.68 -6.73 20.53
C PHE A 218 -27.91 -6.58 19.22
N ALA A 219 -26.70 -7.13 19.19
CA ALA A 219 -25.98 -7.37 17.95
C ALA A 219 -26.77 -8.38 17.08
N PHE A 220 -26.58 -8.31 15.77
CA PHE A 220 -27.44 -9.05 14.82
C PHE A 220 -27.44 -10.56 15.08
N ASN A 221 -26.28 -11.17 15.28
CA ASN A 221 -26.17 -12.62 15.50
C ASN A 221 -26.13 -13.03 16.97
N ARG A 222 -25.93 -12.11 17.91
CA ARG A 222 -25.82 -12.42 19.35
C ARG A 222 -24.81 -13.56 19.60
N THR A 223 -23.59 -13.40 19.09
CA THR A 223 -22.62 -14.50 19.02
C THR A 223 -22.14 -14.98 20.38
N GLU A 224 -22.23 -14.15 21.43
CA GLU A 224 -21.87 -14.54 22.79
C GLU A 224 -22.85 -15.56 23.33
N SER A 225 -24.14 -15.28 23.34
CA SER A 225 -25.16 -16.19 23.86
C SER A 225 -25.41 -17.41 22.96
N ARG A 226 -25.24 -17.28 21.62
CA ARG A 226 -25.50 -18.39 20.69
C ARG A 226 -24.31 -19.32 20.49
N PHE A 227 -23.08 -18.79 20.51
CA PHE A 227 -21.87 -19.52 20.10
C PHE A 227 -20.72 -19.41 21.10
N GLY A 228 -20.88 -18.67 22.21
CA GLY A 228 -19.82 -18.40 23.18
C GLY A 228 -18.72 -17.47 22.67
N ILE A 229 -18.99 -16.66 21.64
CA ILE A 229 -18.03 -15.74 21.02
C ILE A 229 -18.34 -14.31 21.46
N ILE A 230 -17.51 -13.76 22.33
CA ILE A 230 -17.60 -12.39 22.85
C ILE A 230 -17.27 -11.38 21.76
N GLY A 231 -16.25 -11.67 20.94
CA GLY A 231 -15.82 -10.83 19.82
C GLY A 231 -14.86 -11.58 18.91
N THR A 232 -14.74 -11.10 17.68
CA THR A 232 -13.78 -11.62 16.69
C THR A 232 -13.59 -10.60 15.59
N ASP A 233 -12.53 -10.77 14.81
CA ASP A 233 -12.17 -9.86 13.73
C ASP A 233 -12.13 -10.52 12.34
N LEU A 234 -11.70 -9.77 11.33
CA LEU A 234 -11.60 -10.11 9.92
C LEU A 234 -12.96 -10.37 9.25
N GLY A 235 -13.37 -11.62 9.09
CA GLY A 235 -14.62 -11.96 8.39
C GLY A 235 -14.45 -12.01 6.87
N VAL A 236 -13.34 -12.59 6.40
CA VAL A 236 -13.07 -12.79 4.97
C VAL A 236 -14.03 -13.79 4.38
N SER A 237 -14.66 -13.46 3.24
CA SER A 237 -15.68 -14.32 2.66
C SER A 237 -15.30 -14.96 1.33
N PHE A 238 -15.75 -16.18 1.12
CA PHE A 238 -15.72 -16.87 -0.17
C PHE A 238 -16.90 -17.85 -0.31
N ALA A 239 -17.36 -18.04 -1.53
CA ALA A 239 -18.43 -18.99 -1.81
C ALA A 239 -17.85 -20.42 -1.90
N HIS A 240 -18.54 -21.37 -1.26
CA HIS A 240 -18.24 -22.80 -1.39
C HIS A 240 -19.54 -23.59 -1.36
N GLN A 241 -19.75 -24.39 -2.41
CA GLN A 241 -21.04 -25.06 -2.65
C GLN A 241 -22.19 -24.03 -2.61
N ASP A 242 -23.23 -24.29 -1.88
CA ASP A 242 -24.41 -23.43 -1.77
C ASP A 242 -24.35 -22.43 -0.60
N ARG A 243 -23.16 -22.17 -0.05
CA ARG A 243 -22.97 -21.34 1.13
C ARG A 243 -21.88 -20.29 0.92
N LEU A 244 -22.02 -19.21 1.63
CA LEU A 244 -20.99 -18.21 1.79
C LEU A 244 -20.27 -18.44 3.12
N TYR A 245 -18.99 -18.74 3.07
CA TYR A 245 -18.16 -18.98 4.26
C TYR A 245 -17.45 -17.70 4.65
N PHE A 246 -17.24 -17.54 5.96
CA PHE A 246 -16.55 -16.41 6.58
C PHE A 246 -15.42 -16.93 7.46
N LEU A 247 -14.23 -16.42 7.23
CA LEU A 247 -13.03 -16.70 8.00
C LEU A 247 -12.79 -15.55 8.96
N PHE A 248 -12.80 -15.86 10.26
CA PHE A 248 -12.53 -14.90 11.32
C PHE A 248 -11.17 -15.18 11.93
N GLY A 249 -10.44 -14.12 12.31
CA GLY A 249 -9.18 -14.21 13.02
C GLY A 249 -9.35 -14.37 14.53
N ASP A 250 -8.40 -13.84 15.29
CA ASP A 250 -8.35 -13.94 16.74
C ASP A 250 -9.74 -13.85 17.37
N THR A 251 -10.22 -14.94 17.95
CA THR A 251 -11.61 -15.06 18.41
C THR A 251 -11.68 -15.11 19.94
N TRP A 252 -12.32 -14.12 20.54
CA TRP A 252 -12.50 -14.03 21.99
C TRP A 252 -13.73 -14.82 22.42
N ARG A 253 -13.49 -15.85 23.24
CA ARG A 253 -14.56 -16.76 23.74
C ARG A 253 -14.88 -16.52 25.19
N VAL A 254 -16.09 -16.90 25.57
CA VAL A 254 -16.53 -16.89 26.98
C VAL A 254 -15.61 -17.79 27.83
N GLY A 255 -15.11 -17.22 28.92
CA GLY A 255 -14.15 -17.90 29.82
C GLY A 255 -12.69 -17.55 29.57
N HIS A 256 -12.37 -16.81 28.53
CA HIS A 256 -11.04 -16.34 28.22
C HIS A 256 -10.91 -14.83 28.50
N SER A 257 -9.71 -14.37 28.82
CA SER A 257 -9.47 -12.99 29.26
C SER A 257 -9.18 -12.03 28.12
N THR A 258 -8.71 -12.55 26.99
CA THR A 258 -8.33 -11.75 25.82
C THR A 258 -8.61 -12.51 24.52
N PRO A 259 -8.76 -11.83 23.37
CA PRO A 259 -8.86 -12.50 22.07
C PRO A 259 -7.60 -13.29 21.68
N ASN A 260 -6.45 -12.97 22.28
CA ASN A 260 -5.18 -13.61 21.97
C ASN A 260 -5.00 -14.98 22.65
N ASP A 261 -5.94 -15.38 23.49
CA ASP A 261 -5.91 -16.68 24.18
C ASP A 261 -6.63 -17.77 23.37
N ASP A 262 -7.29 -17.40 22.29
CA ASP A 262 -8.16 -18.26 21.51
C ASP A 262 -7.70 -18.44 20.06
N LEU A 263 -8.23 -19.51 19.49
CA LEU A 263 -8.06 -19.84 18.09
C LEU A 263 -9.13 -19.12 17.24
N ASP A 264 -8.89 -19.03 15.96
CA ASP A 264 -9.77 -18.48 14.95
C ASP A 264 -11.17 -19.11 14.89
N ALA A 265 -12.05 -18.55 14.07
CA ALA A 265 -13.38 -19.13 13.84
C ALA A 265 -13.75 -19.13 12.36
N ILE A 266 -14.60 -20.09 11.98
CA ILE A 266 -15.26 -20.14 10.68
C ILE A 266 -16.77 -20.10 10.90
N ALA A 267 -17.45 -19.26 10.12
CA ALA A 267 -18.90 -19.28 10.00
C ALA A 267 -19.33 -19.45 8.56
N PHE A 268 -20.60 -19.77 8.36
CA PHE A 268 -21.23 -19.74 7.04
C PHE A 268 -22.58 -19.06 7.09
N SER A 269 -23.04 -18.61 5.93
CA SER A 269 -24.37 -18.06 5.71
C SER A 269 -25.00 -18.64 4.45
N THR A 270 -26.32 -18.78 4.47
CA THR A 270 -27.17 -19.00 3.28
C THR A 270 -28.02 -17.78 2.97
N ASP A 271 -27.86 -16.72 3.76
CA ASP A 271 -28.54 -15.46 3.57
C ASP A 271 -28.01 -14.76 2.30
N MET A 272 -28.92 -14.36 1.43
CA MET A 272 -28.60 -13.69 0.18
C MET A 272 -28.99 -12.20 0.18
N ASN A 273 -29.45 -11.66 1.31
CA ASN A 273 -29.83 -10.27 1.47
C ASN A 273 -29.04 -9.58 2.58
N ALA A 274 -28.02 -8.82 2.21
CA ALA A 274 -27.20 -8.10 3.18
C ALA A 274 -27.77 -6.74 3.62
N ASP A 275 -28.95 -6.32 3.13
CA ASP A 275 -29.51 -5.00 3.48
C ASP A 275 -30.09 -4.91 4.87
N ASP A 276 -30.62 -6.02 5.35
CA ASP A 276 -31.24 -6.16 6.68
C ASP A 276 -30.32 -6.86 7.69
N GLY A 277 -29.11 -7.23 7.26
CA GLY A 277 -28.10 -7.88 8.08
C GLY A 277 -27.44 -9.05 7.36
N LEU A 278 -26.82 -9.93 8.13
CA LEU A 278 -26.17 -11.14 7.65
C LEU A 278 -26.24 -12.21 8.74
N GLU A 279 -27.07 -13.22 8.54
CA GLU A 279 -27.17 -14.32 9.50
C GLU A 279 -25.96 -15.26 9.39
N LEU A 280 -25.28 -15.50 10.51
CA LEU A 280 -24.10 -16.35 10.61
C LEU A 280 -24.37 -17.57 11.46
N THR A 281 -23.88 -18.72 11.00
CA THR A 281 -23.77 -19.97 11.78
C THR A 281 -22.31 -20.35 11.91
N PHE A 282 -21.77 -20.28 13.13
CA PHE A 282 -20.38 -20.63 13.40
C PHE A 282 -20.20 -22.15 13.43
N LEU A 283 -19.07 -22.63 12.87
CA LEU A 283 -18.67 -24.02 13.01
C LEU A 283 -18.31 -24.34 14.47
N PRO A 284 -18.53 -25.57 14.92
CA PRO A 284 -18.35 -25.94 16.35
C PRO A 284 -16.88 -26.02 16.75
N ARG A 285 -15.96 -25.91 15.82
CA ARG A 285 -14.51 -26.02 16.03
C ARG A 285 -13.76 -24.93 15.31
N PRO A 286 -12.61 -24.47 15.88
CA PRO A 286 -11.70 -23.59 15.18
C PRO A 286 -11.06 -24.27 13.94
N PRO A 287 -10.60 -23.52 12.95
CA PRO A 287 -9.92 -24.04 11.76
C PRO A 287 -8.48 -24.46 12.09
N LEU A 288 -8.32 -25.63 12.66
CA LEU A 288 -7.00 -26.15 12.98
C LEU A 288 -6.31 -26.72 11.73
N VAL A 289 -5.10 -26.28 11.48
CA VAL A 289 -4.19 -26.84 10.49
C VAL A 289 -3.05 -27.53 11.23
N PRO A 290 -2.85 -28.84 11.08
CA PRO A 290 -1.72 -29.52 11.70
C PRO A 290 -0.38 -28.97 11.22
N ASP A 291 0.63 -29.05 12.10
CA ASP A 291 2.04 -28.70 11.80
C ASP A 291 2.33 -27.22 11.53
N ILE A 292 1.41 -26.31 11.89
CA ILE A 292 1.68 -24.89 11.94
C ILE A 292 1.39 -24.30 13.32
N ALA A 293 2.01 -23.17 13.63
CA ALA A 293 1.64 -22.40 14.80
C ALA A 293 0.24 -21.79 14.61
N SER A 294 -0.55 -21.77 15.68
CA SER A 294 -1.86 -21.13 15.74
C SER A 294 -1.93 -20.37 17.05
N GLY A 295 -1.87 -19.08 16.99
CA GLY A 295 -1.85 -18.18 18.14
C GLY A 295 -2.24 -16.78 17.74
N ALA A 296 -1.93 -15.80 18.58
CA ALA A 296 -2.24 -14.42 18.32
C ALA A 296 -1.67 -13.92 16.98
N PHE A 297 -2.52 -13.36 16.13
CA PHE A 297 -2.22 -12.85 14.78
C PHE A 297 -1.89 -13.94 13.74
N GLU A 298 -2.03 -15.21 14.06
CA GLU A 298 -1.83 -16.34 13.15
C GLU A 298 -3.19 -16.78 12.63
N VAL A 299 -3.66 -16.17 11.56
CA VAL A 299 -5.07 -16.12 11.16
C VAL A 299 -5.30 -16.65 9.74
N PRO A 300 -6.51 -17.12 9.42
CA PRO A 300 -6.91 -17.37 8.05
C PRO A 300 -7.02 -16.04 7.29
N LEU A 301 -6.41 -15.99 6.11
CA LEU A 301 -6.25 -14.77 5.33
C LEU A 301 -7.30 -14.61 4.25
N ASP A 302 -7.52 -15.69 3.48
CA ASP A 302 -8.50 -15.75 2.40
C ASP A 302 -8.72 -17.20 1.95
N GLY A 303 -9.79 -17.43 1.19
CA GLY A 303 -10.13 -18.75 0.72
C GLY A 303 -10.77 -18.76 -0.66
N VAL A 304 -10.61 -19.89 -1.34
CA VAL A 304 -11.28 -20.18 -2.61
C VAL A 304 -11.87 -21.59 -2.61
N SER A 305 -12.89 -21.81 -3.42
CA SER A 305 -13.47 -23.11 -3.68
C SER A 305 -13.01 -23.62 -5.05
N CYS A 306 -12.45 -24.80 -5.09
CA CYS A 306 -12.02 -25.42 -6.33
C CYS A 306 -12.27 -26.93 -6.27
N ASN A 307 -12.85 -27.51 -7.33
CA ASN A 307 -13.11 -28.95 -7.46
C ASN A 307 -13.81 -29.59 -6.24
N GLY A 308 -14.71 -28.85 -5.58
CA GLY A 308 -15.47 -29.34 -4.42
C GLY A 308 -14.73 -29.25 -3.10
N SER A 309 -13.50 -28.77 -3.06
CA SER A 309 -12.69 -28.55 -1.86
C SER A 309 -12.56 -27.08 -1.54
N MET A 310 -12.33 -26.76 -0.27
CA MET A 310 -11.90 -25.42 0.18
C MET A 310 -10.39 -25.37 0.21
N TYR A 311 -9.84 -24.28 -0.27
CA TYR A 311 -8.42 -23.92 -0.15
C TYR A 311 -8.34 -22.62 0.62
N VAL A 312 -7.69 -22.64 1.77
CA VAL A 312 -7.59 -21.49 2.66
C VAL A 312 -6.13 -21.16 2.91
N PHE A 313 -5.80 -19.90 2.76
CA PHE A 313 -4.49 -19.35 3.10
C PHE A 313 -4.47 -18.96 4.57
N PHE A 314 -3.40 -19.30 5.28
CA PHE A 314 -3.18 -18.92 6.67
C PHE A 314 -1.83 -18.21 6.80
N SER A 315 -1.77 -17.21 7.68
CA SER A 315 -0.51 -16.69 8.19
C SER A 315 -0.09 -17.48 9.43
N THR A 316 1.20 -17.72 9.58
CA THR A 316 1.73 -18.50 10.72
C THR A 316 3.19 -18.16 11.01
N ASP A 317 3.72 -18.71 12.12
CA ASP A 317 5.09 -18.51 12.60
C ASP A 317 5.44 -17.04 12.88
N HIS A 318 4.49 -16.31 13.42
CA HIS A 318 4.71 -14.93 13.82
C HIS A 318 5.67 -14.85 15.01
N ARG A 319 6.48 -13.79 15.06
CA ARG A 319 7.44 -13.57 16.13
C ARG A 319 7.32 -12.16 16.66
N ARG A 320 7.39 -12.02 17.96
CA ARG A 320 7.55 -10.69 18.57
C ARG A 320 9.01 -10.26 18.51
N ALA A 321 9.23 -9.02 18.03
CA ALA A 321 10.53 -8.34 18.05
C ALA A 321 10.36 -6.98 18.74
N GLY A 322 10.49 -6.97 20.06
CA GLY A 322 10.17 -5.81 20.89
C GLY A 322 8.67 -5.49 20.86
N ILE A 323 8.34 -4.29 20.40
CA ILE A 323 6.94 -3.84 20.25
C ILE A 323 6.32 -4.26 18.90
N TYR A 324 7.09 -4.86 18.00
CA TYR A 324 6.65 -5.23 16.65
C TYR A 324 6.31 -6.71 16.57
N THR A 325 5.27 -7.02 15.78
CA THR A 325 4.98 -8.38 15.32
C THR A 325 5.59 -8.56 13.94
N LEU A 326 6.49 -9.53 13.82
CA LEU A 326 7.05 -9.94 12.53
C LEU A 326 6.24 -11.13 12.02
N MET A 327 5.57 -10.94 10.91
CA MET A 327 4.91 -12.05 10.21
C MET A 327 5.93 -13.08 9.76
N GLY A 328 5.57 -14.34 9.92
CA GLY A 328 6.44 -15.45 9.56
C GLY A 328 6.31 -15.83 8.10
N ARG A 329 5.20 -16.47 7.75
CA ARG A 329 4.93 -16.97 6.40
C ARG A 329 3.44 -17.14 6.15
N SER A 330 3.06 -17.27 4.89
CA SER A 330 1.75 -17.80 4.50
C SER A 330 1.87 -19.25 4.05
N ILE A 331 0.83 -20.02 4.31
CA ILE A 331 0.67 -21.39 3.86
C ILE A 331 -0.67 -21.57 3.16
N LEU A 332 -0.78 -22.61 2.33
CA LEU A 332 -2.06 -23.07 1.78
C LEU A 332 -2.46 -24.36 2.45
N ALA A 333 -3.70 -24.40 2.91
CA ALA A 333 -4.31 -25.61 3.49
C ALA A 333 -5.61 -25.96 2.73
N LYS A 334 -5.97 -27.25 2.73
CA LYS A 334 -7.13 -27.79 2.04
C LYS A 334 -8.09 -28.44 3.02
N SER A 335 -9.39 -28.26 2.77
CA SER A 335 -10.46 -28.97 3.47
C SER A 335 -11.41 -29.59 2.46
N ASP A 336 -11.64 -30.90 2.58
CA ASP A 336 -12.60 -31.68 1.81
C ASP A 336 -13.93 -31.91 2.57
N ASN A 337 -14.08 -31.29 3.74
CA ASN A 337 -15.23 -31.47 4.62
C ASN A 337 -15.80 -30.14 5.16
N ASN A 338 -15.82 -29.14 4.27
CA ASN A 338 -16.48 -27.86 4.50
C ASN A 338 -15.92 -27.07 5.71
N GLY A 339 -14.59 -27.09 5.89
CA GLY A 339 -13.89 -26.31 6.90
C GLY A 339 -13.80 -26.96 8.28
N LEU A 340 -14.27 -28.21 8.44
CA LEU A 340 -14.18 -28.92 9.72
C LEU A 340 -12.75 -29.37 10.06
N TYR A 341 -11.97 -29.74 9.05
CA TYR A 341 -10.56 -30.13 9.16
C TYR A 341 -9.78 -29.62 7.96
N PHE A 342 -8.54 -29.23 8.20
CA PHE A 342 -7.61 -28.78 7.17
C PHE A 342 -6.38 -29.68 7.12
N THR A 343 -5.84 -29.85 5.92
CA THR A 343 -4.54 -30.47 5.67
C THR A 343 -3.60 -29.43 5.11
N LEU A 344 -2.44 -29.26 5.71
CA LEU A 344 -1.37 -28.40 5.18
C LEU A 344 -0.92 -28.94 3.81
N LEU A 345 -0.95 -28.11 2.79
CA LEU A 345 -0.42 -28.43 1.47
C LEU A 345 1.05 -27.99 1.33
N TYR A 346 1.29 -26.72 1.47
CA TYR A 346 2.64 -26.14 1.33
C TYR A 346 2.74 -24.70 1.83
N GLU A 347 3.98 -24.26 2.00
CA GLU A 347 4.33 -22.86 2.22
C GLU A 347 4.19 -22.08 0.91
N VAL A 348 3.58 -20.88 0.99
CA VAL A 348 3.36 -20.01 -0.16
C VAL A 348 4.44 -18.94 -0.25
N SER A 349 4.65 -18.16 0.81
CA SER A 349 5.62 -17.07 0.82
C SER A 349 6.07 -16.70 2.24
N ARG A 350 7.31 -16.16 2.33
CA ARG A 350 7.85 -15.49 3.53
C ARG A 350 8.09 -13.99 3.33
N TYR A 351 7.76 -13.45 2.15
CA TYR A 351 8.16 -12.10 1.76
C TYR A 351 7.00 -11.23 1.31
N LYS A 352 6.57 -11.36 0.04
CA LYS A 352 5.64 -10.44 -0.60
C LYS A 352 4.18 -10.91 -0.55
N PHE A 353 3.94 -12.17 -0.20
CA PHE A 353 2.60 -12.78 -0.19
C PHE A 353 2.29 -13.43 1.17
N VAL A 354 2.62 -12.74 2.27
CA VAL A 354 2.33 -13.21 3.63
C VAL A 354 0.89 -12.91 4.01
N ASN A 355 0.38 -11.71 3.70
CA ASN A 355 -1.05 -11.41 3.72
C ASN A 355 -1.59 -11.47 2.30
N VAL A 356 -2.68 -12.20 2.08
CA VAL A 356 -3.18 -12.40 0.72
C VAL A 356 -4.68 -12.13 0.60
N SER A 357 -5.06 -11.72 -0.60
CA SER A 357 -6.43 -11.71 -1.08
C SER A 357 -6.50 -12.46 -2.40
N THR A 358 -7.44 -13.39 -2.56
CA THR A 358 -7.43 -14.37 -3.64
C THR A 358 -8.75 -14.44 -4.39
N ALA A 359 -8.69 -14.79 -5.67
CA ALA A 359 -9.86 -15.10 -6.49
C ALA A 359 -9.49 -16.11 -7.57
N ILE A 360 -10.46 -16.93 -8.01
CA ILE A 360 -10.31 -17.73 -9.21
C ILE A 360 -11.06 -17.03 -10.34
N VAL A 361 -10.36 -16.76 -11.44
CA VAL A 361 -10.90 -16.09 -12.62
C VAL A 361 -10.37 -16.74 -13.91
N ASP A 362 -11.04 -16.51 -15.02
CA ASP A 362 -10.55 -16.97 -16.32
C ASP A 362 -9.36 -16.11 -16.80
N ALA A 363 -8.30 -16.76 -17.26
CA ALA A 363 -7.09 -16.09 -17.71
C ALA A 363 -7.34 -15.12 -18.88
N HIS A 364 -8.11 -15.53 -19.85
CA HIS A 364 -8.40 -14.73 -21.05
C HIS A 364 -9.21 -13.48 -20.74
N GLU A 365 -10.21 -13.58 -19.87
CA GLU A 365 -11.07 -12.45 -19.50
C GLU A 365 -10.29 -11.34 -18.78
N HIS A 366 -9.19 -11.70 -18.12
CA HIS A 366 -8.40 -10.79 -17.28
C HIS A 366 -6.99 -10.50 -17.79
N GLY A 367 -6.62 -11.02 -18.98
CA GLY A 367 -5.29 -10.81 -19.57
C GLY A 367 -4.16 -11.42 -18.74
N LEU A 368 -4.41 -12.57 -18.12
CA LEU A 368 -3.46 -13.30 -17.29
C LEU A 368 -2.70 -14.35 -18.11
N PRO A 369 -1.51 -14.79 -17.67
CA PRO A 369 -0.77 -15.86 -18.33
C PRO A 369 -1.48 -17.21 -18.15
N GLY A 370 -1.31 -18.10 -19.13
CA GLY A 370 -1.90 -19.44 -19.15
C GLY A 370 -3.32 -19.46 -19.71
N ASP A 371 -3.95 -20.62 -19.62
CA ASP A 371 -5.30 -20.86 -20.15
C ASP A 371 -6.25 -21.30 -19.03
N GLY A 372 -7.54 -20.93 -19.16
CA GLY A 372 -8.61 -21.30 -18.25
C GLY A 372 -8.51 -20.68 -16.86
N PRO A 373 -9.09 -21.34 -15.83
CA PRO A 373 -9.16 -20.77 -14.49
C PRO A 373 -7.79 -20.61 -13.84
N GLN A 374 -7.50 -19.39 -13.39
CA GLN A 374 -6.31 -19.05 -12.62
C GLN A 374 -6.69 -18.60 -11.21
N LEU A 375 -5.96 -19.08 -10.22
CA LEU A 375 -5.91 -18.46 -8.93
C LEU A 375 -5.09 -17.16 -9.06
N VAL A 376 -5.70 -16.05 -8.76
CA VAL A 376 -5.05 -14.74 -8.63
C VAL A 376 -4.80 -14.48 -7.16
N VAL A 377 -3.57 -14.10 -6.82
CA VAL A 377 -3.15 -13.81 -5.46
C VAL A 377 -2.60 -12.40 -5.41
N PHE A 378 -3.31 -11.51 -4.74
CA PHE A 378 -2.80 -10.20 -4.34
C PHE A 378 -2.18 -10.35 -2.97
N GLY A 379 -0.93 -9.93 -2.82
CA GLY A 379 -0.16 -10.15 -1.59
C GLY A 379 0.42 -8.87 -1.04
N SER A 380 0.54 -8.80 0.28
CA SER A 380 1.42 -7.89 0.99
C SER A 380 2.33 -8.69 1.92
N GLY A 381 3.52 -8.16 2.16
CA GLY A 381 4.55 -8.86 2.92
C GLY A 381 4.51 -8.49 4.40
N ARG A 382 5.39 -7.59 4.80
CA ARG A 382 5.54 -7.19 6.20
C ARG A 382 4.26 -6.58 6.74
N TYR A 383 3.86 -7.01 7.94
CA TYR A 383 2.63 -6.57 8.59
C TYR A 383 2.48 -5.05 8.60
N ARG A 384 1.44 -4.55 7.94
CA ARG A 384 1.08 -3.13 7.79
C ARG A 384 2.25 -2.21 7.40
N SER A 385 3.23 -2.77 6.66
CA SER A 385 4.43 -2.06 6.23
C SER A 385 4.89 -2.57 4.87
N SER A 386 3.97 -2.83 3.95
CA SER A 386 4.25 -3.41 2.63
C SER A 386 3.41 -2.74 1.55
N ASP A 387 3.89 -2.86 0.33
CA ASP A 387 3.14 -2.60 -0.90
C ASP A 387 2.31 -3.83 -1.29
N VAL A 388 1.51 -3.72 -2.36
CA VAL A 388 0.71 -4.82 -2.90
C VAL A 388 1.35 -5.39 -4.15
N TYR A 389 1.46 -6.70 -4.19
CA TYR A 389 2.04 -7.49 -5.29
C TYR A 389 0.99 -8.42 -5.89
N LEU A 390 1.30 -9.00 -7.06
CA LEU A 390 0.40 -9.89 -7.78
C LEU A 390 1.13 -11.17 -8.19
N ALA A 391 0.49 -12.30 -7.94
CA ALA A 391 0.89 -13.60 -8.48
C ALA A 391 -0.32 -14.35 -9.03
N VAL A 392 -0.06 -15.29 -9.91
CA VAL A 392 -1.07 -16.18 -10.47
C VAL A 392 -0.59 -17.63 -10.48
N LYS A 393 -1.54 -18.56 -10.41
CA LYS A 393 -1.27 -19.98 -10.49
C LYS A 393 -2.46 -20.69 -11.14
N PRO A 394 -2.26 -21.68 -12.03
CA PRO A 394 -3.38 -22.46 -12.57
C PRO A 394 -4.21 -23.08 -11.45
N ALA A 395 -5.52 -22.86 -11.44
CA ALA A 395 -6.41 -23.38 -10.40
C ALA A 395 -6.40 -24.93 -10.36
N ALA A 396 -6.18 -25.58 -11.48
CA ALA A 396 -6.04 -27.04 -11.57
C ALA A 396 -4.81 -27.59 -10.82
N LYS A 397 -3.85 -26.72 -10.45
CA LYS A 397 -2.58 -27.08 -9.78
C LYS A 397 -2.51 -26.59 -8.33
N LEU A 398 -3.64 -26.32 -7.70
CA LEU A 398 -3.66 -25.83 -6.31
C LEU A 398 -3.06 -26.83 -5.32
N ASP A 399 -3.18 -28.13 -5.57
CA ASP A 399 -2.61 -29.16 -4.70
C ASP A 399 -1.06 -29.31 -4.86
N GLU A 400 -0.48 -28.72 -5.91
CA GLU A 400 0.96 -28.83 -6.19
C GLU A 400 1.72 -27.65 -5.57
N PRO A 401 2.86 -27.85 -4.88
CA PRO A 401 3.69 -26.75 -4.39
C PRO A 401 4.34 -25.97 -5.54
N GLY A 402 4.58 -24.67 -5.33
CA GLY A 402 5.20 -23.79 -6.33
C GLY A 402 4.29 -23.51 -7.53
N GLY A 403 4.88 -23.23 -8.69
CA GLY A 403 4.16 -22.96 -9.93
C GLY A 403 3.46 -21.61 -9.99
N PHE A 404 3.77 -20.69 -9.09
CA PHE A 404 3.34 -19.31 -9.17
C PHE A 404 4.13 -18.55 -10.24
N LEU A 405 3.43 -17.63 -10.91
CA LEU A 405 4.02 -16.61 -11.76
C LEU A 405 3.75 -15.26 -11.12
N PHE A 406 4.80 -14.50 -10.88
CA PHE A 406 4.78 -13.21 -10.22
C PHE A 406 4.82 -12.09 -11.25
N PHE A 407 3.99 -11.07 -11.06
CA PHE A 407 3.98 -9.92 -11.96
C PHE A 407 5.27 -9.10 -11.79
N ALA A 408 6.08 -9.07 -12.85
CA ALA A 408 7.38 -8.42 -12.90
C ALA A 408 7.37 -7.07 -13.65
N GLY A 409 6.18 -6.49 -13.89
CA GLY A 409 6.03 -5.17 -14.52
C GLY A 409 5.39 -5.21 -15.91
N GLY A 410 5.33 -4.03 -16.55
CA GLY A 410 4.74 -3.88 -17.87
C GLY A 410 3.21 -3.73 -17.86
N SER A 411 2.69 -2.48 -17.82
CA SER A 411 1.23 -2.25 -17.78
C SER A 411 0.52 -2.48 -19.13
N SER A 412 1.25 -2.35 -20.24
CA SER A 412 0.73 -2.60 -21.60
C SER A 412 1.05 -3.99 -22.12
N GLN A 413 2.14 -4.58 -21.65
CA GLN A 413 2.58 -5.94 -21.91
C GLN A 413 3.09 -6.52 -20.60
N PRO A 414 2.24 -7.21 -19.82
CA PRO A 414 2.63 -7.72 -18.52
C PRO A 414 3.72 -8.79 -18.62
N HIS A 415 4.78 -8.61 -17.85
CA HIS A 415 5.86 -9.57 -17.69
C HIS A 415 5.64 -10.41 -16.44
N TRP A 416 5.94 -11.69 -16.53
CA TRP A 416 5.75 -12.65 -15.46
C TRP A 416 7.04 -13.43 -15.21
N SER A 417 7.36 -13.66 -13.95
CA SER A 417 8.54 -14.39 -13.51
C SER A 417 8.15 -15.52 -12.57
N SER A 418 8.89 -16.61 -12.57
CA SER A 418 8.75 -17.67 -11.56
C SER A 418 9.44 -17.34 -10.25
N ASP A 419 10.17 -16.22 -10.18
CA ASP A 419 10.91 -15.77 -9.02
C ASP A 419 10.13 -14.66 -8.30
N GLU A 420 9.81 -14.88 -7.01
CA GLU A 420 9.09 -13.92 -6.17
C GLU A 420 9.85 -12.60 -6.00
N ASP A 421 11.18 -12.63 -5.99
CA ASP A 421 12.00 -11.43 -5.85
C ASP A 421 11.81 -10.46 -7.02
N SER A 422 11.46 -10.98 -8.19
CA SER A 422 11.16 -10.20 -9.39
C SER A 422 9.79 -9.48 -9.33
N ALA A 423 8.91 -9.81 -8.36
CA ALA A 423 7.60 -9.17 -8.25
C ALA A 423 7.73 -7.67 -7.98
N VAL A 424 7.02 -6.86 -8.78
CA VAL A 424 6.99 -5.40 -8.61
C VAL A 424 5.68 -4.95 -7.97
N PRO A 425 5.69 -3.84 -7.20
CA PRO A 425 4.48 -3.31 -6.61
C PRO A 425 3.44 -2.91 -7.67
N LEU A 426 2.18 -3.25 -7.44
CA LEU A 426 1.04 -2.75 -8.22
C LEU A 426 0.73 -1.31 -7.88
N PHE A 427 0.75 -1.03 -6.60
CA PHE A 427 0.64 0.26 -5.94
C PHE A 427 1.17 0.09 -4.51
N GLY A 428 1.59 1.17 -3.91
CA GLY A 428 2.14 1.14 -2.58
C GLY A 428 1.93 2.46 -1.85
N GLU A 429 1.77 2.33 -0.57
CA GLU A 429 1.81 3.42 0.41
C GLU A 429 2.76 3.02 1.53
N GLY A 430 3.41 1.86 1.40
CA GLY A 430 4.35 1.31 2.38
C GLY A 430 3.70 0.90 3.72
N SER A 431 2.38 1.05 3.85
CA SER A 431 1.63 0.83 5.10
C SER A 431 0.36 -0.01 4.90
N ILE A 432 0.28 -0.76 3.80
CA ILE A 432 -0.89 -1.58 3.51
C ILE A 432 -0.85 -2.82 4.41
N GLY A 433 -1.93 -2.99 5.15
CA GLY A 433 -2.17 -4.15 6.00
C GLY A 433 -3.10 -5.15 5.35
N GLU A 434 -4.18 -5.43 6.02
CA GLU A 434 -5.25 -6.32 5.55
C GLU A 434 -5.89 -5.70 4.31
N LEU A 435 -6.03 -6.50 3.26
CA LEU A 435 -6.56 -6.08 1.98
C LEU A 435 -7.59 -7.08 1.45
N SER A 436 -8.50 -6.58 0.66
CA SER A 436 -9.46 -7.38 -0.10
C SER A 436 -9.52 -6.89 -1.54
N VAL A 437 -9.13 -7.73 -2.48
CA VAL A 437 -9.17 -7.42 -3.91
C VAL A 437 -10.13 -8.37 -4.59
N ARG A 438 -11.17 -7.84 -5.23
CA ARG A 438 -12.21 -8.63 -5.89
C ARG A 438 -12.56 -8.06 -7.25
N TRP A 439 -12.82 -8.94 -8.21
CA TRP A 439 -13.46 -8.55 -9.45
C TRP A 439 -14.93 -8.22 -9.20
N ASN A 440 -15.36 -7.06 -9.68
CA ASN A 440 -16.76 -6.66 -9.62
C ASN A 440 -17.33 -6.57 -11.04
N PRO A 441 -18.14 -7.54 -11.49
CA PRO A 441 -18.66 -7.57 -12.85
C PRO A 441 -19.63 -6.43 -13.14
N LEU A 442 -20.28 -5.85 -12.12
CA LEU A 442 -21.19 -4.72 -12.28
C LEU A 442 -20.47 -3.41 -12.60
N LEU A 443 -19.21 -3.29 -12.15
CA LEU A 443 -18.31 -2.17 -12.45
C LEU A 443 -17.41 -2.47 -13.66
N GLY A 444 -17.24 -3.74 -14.02
CA GLY A 444 -16.22 -4.21 -14.96
C GLY A 444 -14.81 -3.84 -14.50
N ALA A 445 -14.54 -3.97 -13.19
CA ALA A 445 -13.29 -3.57 -12.57
C ALA A 445 -12.93 -4.43 -11.37
N TRP A 446 -11.64 -4.57 -11.13
CA TRP A 446 -11.09 -5.01 -9.86
C TRP A 446 -11.21 -3.89 -8.84
N VAL A 447 -11.71 -4.20 -7.67
CA VAL A 447 -11.84 -3.27 -6.55
C VAL A 447 -10.97 -3.78 -5.41
N CYS A 448 -10.12 -2.92 -4.90
CA CYS A 448 -9.30 -3.17 -3.71
C CYS A 448 -9.80 -2.30 -2.57
N LEU A 449 -10.10 -2.91 -1.43
CA LEU A 449 -10.27 -2.25 -0.14
C LEU A 449 -9.10 -2.64 0.75
N TYR A 450 -8.54 -1.69 1.47
CA TYR A 450 -7.48 -1.94 2.45
C TYR A 450 -7.50 -0.89 3.56
N ASN A 451 -6.96 -1.24 4.70
CA ASN A 451 -6.69 -0.25 5.72
C ASN A 451 -5.33 0.40 5.47
N ALA A 452 -5.32 1.72 5.46
CA ALA A 452 -4.12 2.55 5.40
C ALA A 452 -3.88 3.20 6.77
N ASP A 453 -2.60 3.31 7.15
CA ASP A 453 -2.14 3.98 8.38
C ASP A 453 -2.89 3.54 9.64
N TRP A 454 -2.57 2.35 10.12
CA TRP A 454 -2.88 2.00 11.49
C TRP A 454 -2.03 2.87 12.41
N PRO A 455 -2.62 3.61 13.36
CA PRO A 455 -1.86 4.52 14.19
C PRO A 455 -0.94 3.77 15.14
N ALA A 456 0.27 3.49 14.68
CA ALA A 456 1.33 3.05 15.59
C ALA A 456 1.71 4.14 16.59
N ASP A 457 1.47 5.40 16.23
CA ASP A 457 1.83 6.59 17.01
C ASP A 457 0.65 7.44 17.51
N ARG A 458 -0.60 6.99 17.28
CA ARG A 458 -1.84 7.70 17.64
C ARG A 458 -2.02 9.08 16.98
N SER A 459 -1.19 9.46 16.04
CA SER A 459 -1.21 10.78 15.40
C SER A 459 -1.82 10.76 13.99
N SER A 460 -1.87 9.61 13.32
CA SER A 460 -2.44 9.47 12.00
C SER A 460 -3.92 9.05 12.05
N VAL A 461 -4.72 9.63 11.17
CA VAL A 461 -6.14 9.28 11.02
C VAL A 461 -6.22 8.09 10.08
N GLY A 462 -6.16 6.88 10.64
CA GLY A 462 -6.33 5.66 9.88
C GLY A 462 -7.67 5.61 9.14
N GLY A 463 -7.73 4.91 8.02
CA GLY A 463 -8.93 4.82 7.19
C GLY A 463 -8.98 3.56 6.33
N ILE A 464 -10.18 3.25 5.87
CA ILE A 464 -10.40 2.29 4.79
C ILE A 464 -10.32 3.02 3.47
N VAL A 465 -9.41 2.57 2.63
CA VAL A 465 -9.14 3.15 1.30
C VAL A 465 -9.57 2.20 0.21
N MET A 466 -10.13 2.74 -0.86
CA MET A 466 -10.53 2.01 -2.05
C MET A 466 -9.67 2.42 -3.25
N ARG A 467 -9.24 1.42 -4.01
CA ARG A 467 -8.66 1.58 -5.36
C ARG A 467 -9.39 0.67 -6.32
N TRP A 468 -9.28 0.97 -7.61
CA TRP A 468 -9.85 0.13 -8.65
C TRP A 468 -8.95 0.09 -9.89
N SER A 469 -9.09 -0.97 -10.68
CA SER A 469 -8.41 -1.13 -11.96
C SER A 469 -9.22 -2.02 -12.92
N ARG A 470 -9.05 -1.80 -14.23
CA ARG A 470 -9.64 -2.66 -15.27
C ARG A 470 -8.92 -3.99 -15.42
N SER A 471 -7.64 -4.02 -15.06
CA SER A 471 -6.79 -5.21 -15.12
C SER A 471 -6.22 -5.52 -13.74
N PRO A 472 -5.96 -6.78 -13.36
CA PRO A 472 -5.43 -7.11 -12.05
C PRO A 472 -4.01 -6.55 -11.83
N TYR A 473 -3.24 -6.40 -12.88
CA TYR A 473 -1.90 -5.81 -12.87
C TYR A 473 -1.88 -4.28 -13.05
N GLY A 474 -3.04 -3.64 -13.06
CA GLY A 474 -3.17 -2.19 -13.17
C GLY A 474 -3.36 -1.67 -14.60
N PRO A 475 -3.31 -0.34 -14.78
CA PRO A 475 -3.06 0.68 -13.77
C PRO A 475 -4.15 0.79 -12.72
N TRP A 476 -3.73 0.88 -11.47
CA TRP A 476 -4.64 1.11 -10.36
C TRP A 476 -4.93 2.60 -10.16
N SER A 477 -6.16 2.93 -9.80
CA SER A 477 -6.56 4.30 -9.48
C SER A 477 -5.81 4.85 -8.26
N ARG A 478 -5.88 6.15 -8.03
CA ARG A 478 -5.53 6.75 -6.74
C ARG A 478 -6.42 6.19 -5.63
N GLY A 479 -5.92 6.19 -4.39
CA GLY A 479 -6.70 5.79 -3.23
C GLY A 479 -7.85 6.77 -2.95
N ASN A 480 -9.01 6.23 -2.61
CA ASN A 480 -10.19 6.97 -2.21
C ASN A 480 -10.58 6.57 -0.79
N LEU A 481 -10.59 7.50 0.15
CA LEU A 481 -10.99 7.24 1.52
C LEU A 481 -12.50 6.95 1.58
N VAL A 482 -12.88 5.73 1.93
CA VAL A 482 -14.29 5.31 2.04
C VAL A 482 -14.80 5.32 3.48
N PHE A 483 -13.92 5.17 4.47
CA PHE A 483 -14.27 5.23 5.88
C PHE A 483 -13.07 5.70 6.71
N SER A 484 -13.31 6.48 7.76
CA SER A 484 -12.29 6.93 8.71
C SER A 484 -12.75 6.69 10.14
N VAL A 485 -11.83 6.72 11.09
CA VAL A 485 -12.14 6.55 12.51
C VAL A 485 -13.24 7.51 12.98
N ASN A 486 -13.25 8.74 12.46
CA ASN A 486 -14.24 9.75 12.82
C ASN A 486 -15.67 9.42 12.36
N ASP A 487 -15.82 8.51 11.39
CA ASP A 487 -17.16 8.10 10.91
C ASP A 487 -17.84 7.11 11.88
N GLY A 488 -17.07 6.42 12.72
CA GLY A 488 -17.57 5.43 13.69
C GLY A 488 -17.40 5.79 15.16
N LEU A 489 -16.46 6.71 15.46
CA LEU A 489 -16.07 7.05 16.83
C LEU A 489 -17.25 7.66 17.64
N GLY A 490 -17.51 7.09 18.81
CA GLY A 490 -18.63 7.49 19.66
C GLY A 490 -19.99 7.00 19.19
N ARG A 491 -20.06 6.32 18.03
CA ARG A 491 -21.26 5.65 17.52
C ARG A 491 -21.22 4.17 17.87
N PHE A 492 -20.48 3.39 17.10
CA PHE A 492 -20.27 1.96 17.29
C PHE A 492 -18.80 1.61 17.57
N MET A 493 -17.89 2.58 17.48
CA MET A 493 -16.51 2.48 17.94
C MET A 493 -16.37 3.26 19.24
N HIS A 494 -15.75 2.65 20.24
CA HIS A 494 -15.58 3.26 21.55
C HIS A 494 -14.50 4.33 21.54
N GLN A 495 -14.69 5.35 22.35
CA GLN A 495 -13.68 6.40 22.52
C GLN A 495 -12.49 5.88 23.34
N PRO A 496 -11.26 6.14 22.94
CA PRO A 496 -10.10 5.74 23.72
C PRO A 496 -10.08 6.47 25.08
N ASN A 497 -9.59 5.77 26.10
CA ASN A 497 -9.51 6.24 27.48
C ASN A 497 -10.86 6.55 28.16
N VAL A 498 -11.95 6.07 27.63
CA VAL A 498 -13.26 6.04 28.28
C VAL A 498 -13.53 4.61 28.72
N ASP A 499 -13.83 4.41 30.00
CA ASP A 499 -14.18 3.11 30.55
C ASP A 499 -15.63 2.78 30.17
N HIS A 500 -15.80 1.87 29.24
CA HIS A 500 -17.10 1.37 28.80
C HIS A 500 -17.46 0.01 29.44
N THR A 501 -16.61 -0.55 30.31
CA THR A 501 -16.84 -1.86 30.94
C THR A 501 -18.11 -1.86 31.79
N GLN A 502 -18.47 -0.73 32.38
CA GLN A 502 -19.70 -0.52 33.12
C GLN A 502 -20.96 -0.59 32.25
N GLU A 503 -20.82 -0.47 30.93
CA GLU A 503 -21.93 -0.50 29.99
C GLU A 503 -22.34 -1.94 29.60
N GLY A 504 -21.60 -2.97 30.09
CA GLY A 504 -21.92 -4.37 29.85
C GLY A 504 -21.50 -4.92 28.49
N PHE A 505 -20.61 -4.20 27.79
CA PHE A 505 -20.03 -4.69 26.53
C PHE A 505 -18.83 -5.58 26.83
N GLY A 506 -18.99 -6.90 26.69
CA GLY A 506 -17.97 -7.89 27.07
C GLY A 506 -16.66 -7.77 26.27
N SER A 507 -16.72 -7.16 25.10
CA SER A 507 -15.55 -6.95 24.21
C SER A 507 -14.93 -5.56 24.30
N ASP A 508 -15.28 -4.78 25.30
CA ASP A 508 -14.68 -3.46 25.50
C ASP A 508 -13.20 -3.57 25.90
N ARG A 509 -12.38 -2.77 25.24
CA ARG A 509 -10.93 -2.68 25.47
C ARG A 509 -10.58 -1.22 25.74
N SER A 510 -10.93 -0.73 26.90
CA SER A 510 -10.91 0.70 27.30
C SER A 510 -9.57 1.40 27.07
N ASN A 511 -8.46 0.67 27.06
CA ASN A 511 -7.12 1.21 26.83
C ASN A 511 -6.69 1.18 25.36
N ASP A 512 -7.44 0.53 24.50
CA ASP A 512 -7.10 0.43 23.09
C ASP A 512 -7.70 1.61 22.30
N PRO A 513 -6.97 2.12 21.33
CA PRO A 513 -7.51 3.16 20.46
C PRO A 513 -8.68 2.62 19.64
N ALA A 514 -9.68 3.45 19.42
CA ALA A 514 -10.67 3.15 18.40
C ALA A 514 -9.94 3.03 17.04
N GLY A 515 -10.02 1.87 16.42
CA GLY A 515 -9.39 1.59 15.15
C GLY A 515 -10.28 0.69 14.32
N MET A 516 -10.13 0.76 13.01
CA MET A 516 -10.81 -0.14 12.07
C MET A 516 -9.78 -0.79 11.15
N TYR A 517 -10.04 -2.02 10.75
CA TYR A 517 -9.17 -2.81 9.87
C TYR A 517 -9.94 -3.95 9.20
N GLY A 518 -9.26 -4.73 8.36
CA GLY A 518 -9.84 -5.92 7.74
C GLY A 518 -11.08 -5.62 6.88
N PRO A 519 -11.01 -4.72 5.86
CA PRO A 519 -12.15 -4.40 5.01
C PRO A 519 -12.32 -5.46 3.91
N TYR A 520 -12.99 -6.58 4.22
CA TYR A 520 -13.11 -7.71 3.29
C TYR A 520 -14.44 -7.67 2.54
N GLN A 521 -14.34 -7.52 1.22
CA GLN A 521 -15.50 -7.47 0.34
C GLN A 521 -16.27 -8.79 0.32
N ILE A 522 -17.60 -8.68 0.17
CA ILE A 522 -18.51 -9.79 -0.03
C ILE A 522 -19.11 -9.64 -1.44
N PRO A 523 -18.41 -10.16 -2.48
CA PRO A 523 -18.78 -9.90 -3.88
C PRO A 523 -20.19 -10.35 -4.25
N GLN A 524 -20.68 -11.41 -3.60
CA GLN A 524 -21.99 -12.02 -3.85
C GLN A 524 -23.15 -11.07 -3.57
N TYR A 525 -22.95 -10.06 -2.72
CA TYR A 525 -23.98 -9.07 -2.38
C TYR A 525 -23.90 -7.80 -3.22
N ALA A 526 -22.87 -7.66 -4.07
CA ALA A 526 -22.76 -6.49 -4.93
C ALA A 526 -23.99 -6.36 -5.84
N ARG A 527 -24.59 -5.17 -5.88
CA ARG A 527 -25.80 -4.92 -6.68
C ARG A 527 -25.84 -3.54 -7.29
N ARG A 528 -26.64 -3.40 -8.34
CA ARG A 528 -26.95 -2.07 -8.91
C ARG A 528 -27.89 -1.30 -7.99
N SER A 529 -27.61 0.00 -7.84
CA SER A 529 -28.45 0.95 -7.14
C SER A 529 -28.77 2.13 -8.06
N ARG A 530 -29.67 3.02 -7.64
CA ARG A 530 -29.98 4.25 -8.40
C ARG A 530 -28.77 5.18 -8.60
N GLN A 531 -27.70 4.96 -7.85
CA GLN A 531 -26.56 5.87 -7.76
C GLN A 531 -25.24 5.19 -8.17
N GLY A 532 -25.31 3.98 -8.70
CA GLY A 532 -24.16 3.22 -9.10
C GLY A 532 -24.22 1.76 -8.64
N VAL A 533 -23.10 1.23 -8.18
CA VAL A 533 -23.00 -0.11 -7.63
C VAL A 533 -22.82 -0.03 -6.12
N GLN A 534 -23.66 -0.74 -5.39
CA GLN A 534 -23.52 -0.95 -3.96
C GLN A 534 -22.62 -2.16 -3.74
N ILE A 535 -21.57 -2.01 -2.95
CA ILE A 535 -20.73 -3.12 -2.47
C ILE A 535 -20.87 -3.28 -0.97
N TYR A 536 -20.67 -4.50 -0.51
CA TYR A 536 -20.74 -4.88 0.90
C TYR A 536 -19.40 -5.45 1.33
N PHE A 537 -19.03 -5.19 2.58
CA PHE A 537 -17.78 -5.68 3.14
C PHE A 537 -17.87 -5.80 4.66
N THR A 538 -17.10 -6.70 5.24
CA THR A 538 -16.85 -6.73 6.67
C THR A 538 -15.80 -5.69 7.04
N MET A 539 -15.86 -5.18 8.25
CA MET A 539 -14.85 -4.31 8.82
C MET A 539 -14.73 -4.60 10.31
N SER A 540 -13.53 -4.83 10.76
CA SER A 540 -13.26 -5.05 12.18
C SER A 540 -13.01 -3.74 12.91
N THR A 541 -13.39 -3.71 14.17
CA THR A 541 -13.05 -2.63 15.11
C THR A 541 -12.17 -3.18 16.22
N ALA A 542 -11.19 -2.37 16.66
CA ALA A 542 -10.30 -2.76 17.76
C ALA A 542 -10.96 -2.55 19.13
N ASN A 543 -11.82 -1.53 19.20
CA ASN A 543 -12.59 -1.24 20.43
C ASN A 543 -13.99 -0.70 20.07
N PRO A 544 -15.10 -1.43 20.34
CA PRO A 544 -15.10 -2.81 20.82
C PRO A 544 -14.49 -3.79 19.82
N TYR A 545 -14.02 -4.94 20.27
CA TYR A 545 -13.41 -5.95 19.42
C TYR A 545 -14.48 -6.77 18.69
N GLN A 546 -14.97 -6.23 17.55
CA GLN A 546 -16.14 -6.74 16.84
C GLN A 546 -15.98 -6.61 15.31
N THR A 547 -16.76 -7.42 14.59
CA THR A 547 -16.88 -7.33 13.14
C THR A 547 -18.22 -6.67 12.75
N MET A 548 -18.15 -5.67 11.88
CA MET A 548 -19.28 -4.92 11.33
C MET A 548 -19.58 -5.34 9.90
N LEU A 549 -20.84 -5.36 9.50
CA LEU A 549 -21.25 -5.37 8.10
C LEU A 549 -21.37 -3.93 7.61
N MET A 550 -20.63 -3.61 6.57
CA MET A 550 -20.53 -2.28 5.98
C MET A 550 -21.01 -2.27 4.54
N THR A 551 -21.39 -1.10 4.06
CA THR A 551 -21.75 -0.91 2.65
C THR A 551 -21.26 0.43 2.15
N VAL A 552 -20.92 0.51 0.85
CA VAL A 552 -20.55 1.77 0.16
C VAL A 552 -21.05 1.77 -1.27
N GLY A 553 -21.59 2.92 -1.71
CA GLY A 553 -22.01 3.14 -3.09
C GLY A 553 -20.86 3.65 -3.95
N ILE A 554 -20.60 2.99 -5.08
CA ILE A 554 -19.59 3.36 -6.07
C ILE A 554 -20.30 3.89 -7.31
N PRO A 555 -20.00 5.12 -7.79
CA PRO A 555 -20.57 5.63 -9.04
C PRO A 555 -20.20 4.73 -10.22
N THR A 556 -21.10 4.56 -11.17
CA THR A 556 -20.86 3.73 -12.36
C THR A 556 -19.85 4.34 -13.34
N SER A 557 -19.67 5.66 -13.31
CA SER A 557 -18.58 6.33 -14.01
C SER A 557 -17.35 6.34 -13.11
N LEU A 558 -16.58 5.29 -13.16
CA LEU A 558 -15.21 5.31 -12.67
C LEU A 558 -14.42 6.14 -13.71
N GLY A 559 -14.22 7.44 -13.43
CA GLY A 559 -13.56 8.39 -14.30
C GLY A 559 -12.09 8.07 -14.61
#